data_3338b5555e4e18e04ffaf3f0e70a075f
#
_entry.id   3338b5555e4e18e04ffaf3f0e70a075f
#
_cell.length_a   1.000
_cell.length_b   1.000
_cell.length_c   1.000
_cell.angle_alpha   90.00
_cell.angle_beta   90.00
_cell.angle_gamma   90.00
#
_symmetry.space_group_name_H-M   'P 1'
#
loop_
_entity.id
_entity.type
_entity.pdbx_description
1 polymer ?
#
loop_
_entity_poly.entity_id
_entity_poly.type
_entity_poly.pdbx_seq_one_letter_code
_entity_poly.pdbx_strand_id
1 'polypeptide(L)'
;MDGGAWIAAKTVFRRLSPVACFVVVLAFAFPAFAVPCGSGSFESWLESFKREAAARGISQRAIASALSGVSFDPGIVSRDHAQGVFRQSFEQFAGRMVSADRLQKGASLLRRQAALFGGIEQRFGVPGPVLVAIWGLETDFGVNQGRFPTIRSLATLAYDCRRSELFQGELLDALRIVERGDMTAPEMRGAWAGEIGHTQFLPSSYLKYAVDYDGNGRRDLIHSAADALASTANYLKGYGWRRGQPWTPGSANFEVLLQWNKSQVYSKTIAYFATRLAGGE
;
A
#
# COMPACT_ATOMS: atom_id res chain seq x y z
N MET A 1 1.63 77.69 -53.34
CA MET A 1 0.27 77.59 -52.78
C MET A 1 0.38 76.66 -51.62
N ASP A 2 0.53 77.24 -50.52
CA ASP A 2 -0.08 77.13 -49.22
C ASP A 2 0.12 75.76 -48.55
N GLY A 3 0.82 75.62 -47.51
CA GLY A 3 0.91 76.43 -46.32
C GLY A 3 0.26 75.65 -45.18
N GLY A 4 0.93 75.34 -44.14
CA GLY A 4 0.25 74.80 -42.99
C GLY A 4 1.21 74.03 -42.02
N ALA A 5 1.92 74.79 -41.20
CA ALA A 5 2.66 74.26 -40.10
C ALA A 5 1.72 73.83 -38.95
N TRP A 6 1.88 72.62 -38.44
CA TRP A 6 1.29 72.23 -37.17
C TRP A 6 2.37 71.82 -36.15
N ILE A 7 2.33 72.55 -35.07
CA ILE A 7 3.22 72.46 -33.92
C ILE A 7 2.96 71.14 -33.17
N ALA A 8 3.96 70.28 -33.05
CA ALA A 8 3.86 69.09 -32.26
C ALA A 8 4.13 69.38 -30.76
N ALA A 9 3.12 69.21 -29.95
CA ALA A 9 3.24 69.24 -28.49
C ALA A 9 3.87 67.91 -28.01
N LYS A 10 5.04 68.01 -27.38
CA LYS A 10 5.71 66.90 -26.71
C LYS A 10 5.05 66.56 -25.42
N THR A 11 4.24 65.49 -25.39
CA THR A 11 3.71 64.91 -24.14
C THR A 11 4.75 63.97 -23.55
N VAL A 12 5.31 64.34 -22.39
CA VAL A 12 6.23 63.56 -21.60
C VAL A 12 5.45 62.49 -20.86
N PHE A 13 5.45 61.25 -21.35
CA PHE A 13 4.97 60.08 -20.63
C PHE A 13 6.01 59.65 -19.59
N ARG A 14 5.75 59.95 -18.34
CA ARG A 14 6.46 59.40 -17.17
C ARG A 14 6.10 57.92 -17.03
N ARG A 15 7.05 57.02 -17.40
CA ARG A 15 6.88 55.57 -17.16
C ARG A 15 7.00 55.32 -15.67
N LEU A 16 5.88 54.93 -15.05
CA LEU A 16 5.82 54.30 -13.74
C LEU A 16 6.25 52.83 -13.90
N SER A 17 7.38 52.45 -13.35
CA SER A 17 7.84 51.05 -13.25
C SER A 17 6.97 50.31 -12.24
N PRO A 18 6.38 49.17 -12.57
CA PRO A 18 5.73 48.33 -11.56
C PRO A 18 6.82 47.67 -10.69
N VAL A 19 6.83 48.01 -9.41
CA VAL A 19 7.60 47.26 -8.40
C VAL A 19 6.92 45.91 -8.25
N ALA A 20 7.53 44.87 -8.86
CA ALA A 20 7.13 43.50 -8.66
C ALA A 20 7.53 43.08 -7.24
N CYS A 21 6.56 43.01 -6.32
CA CYS A 21 6.75 42.38 -5.02
C CYS A 21 6.91 40.86 -5.25
N PHE A 22 8.15 40.39 -5.29
CA PHE A 22 8.43 38.95 -5.19
C PHE A 22 8.15 38.49 -3.75
N VAL A 23 7.00 37.85 -3.54
CA VAL A 23 6.77 37.07 -2.31
C VAL A 23 7.61 35.81 -2.41
N VAL A 24 8.77 35.80 -1.79
CA VAL A 24 9.58 34.60 -1.61
C VAL A 24 8.88 33.73 -0.57
N VAL A 25 8.09 32.77 -1.04
CA VAL A 25 7.59 31.66 -0.18
C VAL A 25 8.79 30.78 0.14
N LEU A 26 9.41 31.03 1.28
CA LEU A 26 10.38 30.09 1.87
C LEU A 26 9.62 28.83 2.27
N ALA A 27 9.61 27.84 1.39
CA ALA A 27 9.22 26.48 1.74
C ALA A 27 10.29 25.96 2.74
N PHE A 28 10.00 26.05 4.03
CA PHE A 28 10.76 25.33 5.03
C PHE A 28 10.52 23.84 4.78
N ALA A 29 11.43 23.18 4.07
CA ALA A 29 11.55 21.75 4.08
C ALA A 29 11.97 21.36 5.50
N PHE A 30 11.00 21.02 6.34
CA PHE A 30 11.28 20.37 7.62
C PHE A 30 11.96 19.04 7.29
N PRO A 31 13.18 18.79 7.81
CA PRO A 31 13.78 17.47 7.69
C PRO A 31 12.80 16.47 8.32
N ALA A 32 12.55 15.36 7.61
CA ALA A 32 11.72 14.28 8.11
C ALA A 32 12.49 13.58 9.23
N PHE A 33 12.42 14.12 10.46
CA PHE A 33 12.98 13.47 11.63
C PHE A 33 12.08 12.30 12.00
N ALA A 34 12.52 11.10 11.67
CA ALA A 34 11.96 9.90 12.28
C ALA A 34 12.23 9.99 13.80
N VAL A 35 11.23 9.63 14.61
CA VAL A 35 11.43 9.56 16.05
C VAL A 35 12.48 8.50 16.35
N PRO A 36 13.57 8.80 17.10
CA PRO A 36 14.62 7.82 17.36
C PRO A 36 14.05 6.54 17.95
N CYS A 37 14.41 5.39 17.37
CA CYS A 37 13.98 4.09 17.83
C CYS A 37 14.56 3.78 19.22
N GLY A 38 13.85 2.97 20.02
CA GLY A 38 14.36 2.48 21.31
C GLY A 38 14.71 3.56 22.34
N SER A 39 14.35 4.82 22.08
CA SER A 39 14.64 5.92 23.01
C SER A 39 13.65 5.97 24.16
N GLY A 40 14.12 5.72 25.39
CA GLY A 40 13.27 5.71 26.58
C GLY A 40 12.28 4.53 26.61
N SER A 41 11.14 4.70 27.29
CA SER A 41 10.07 3.70 27.25
C SER A 41 9.25 3.77 25.98
N PHE A 42 8.53 2.69 25.66
CA PHE A 42 7.61 2.67 24.51
C PHE A 42 6.56 3.79 24.62
N GLU A 43 6.07 4.07 25.81
CA GLU A 43 5.08 5.13 26.05
C GLU A 43 5.65 6.51 25.74
N SER A 44 6.89 6.79 26.17
CA SER A 44 7.55 8.09 25.88
C SER A 44 7.84 8.26 24.38
N TRP A 45 8.24 7.19 23.72
CA TRP A 45 8.41 7.16 22.28
C TRP A 45 7.07 7.38 21.54
N LEU A 46 6.01 6.69 21.98
CA LEU A 46 4.67 6.81 21.39
C LEU A 46 4.14 8.25 21.50
N GLU A 47 4.36 8.92 22.62
CA GLU A 47 3.99 10.33 22.77
C GLU A 47 4.80 11.24 21.81
N SER A 48 6.06 10.93 21.58
CA SER A 48 6.88 11.65 20.59
C SER A 48 6.38 11.39 19.17
N PHE A 49 6.01 10.16 18.86
CA PHE A 49 5.42 9.79 17.57
C PHE A 49 4.05 10.47 17.33
N LYS A 50 3.20 10.60 18.34
CA LYS A 50 1.93 11.35 18.25
C LYS A 50 2.17 12.83 17.88
N ARG A 51 3.20 13.47 18.46
CA ARG A 51 3.57 14.85 18.08
C ARG A 51 4.05 14.94 16.66
N GLU A 52 4.87 14.00 16.21
CA GLU A 52 5.32 13.91 14.82
C GLU A 52 4.16 13.70 13.85
N ALA A 53 3.23 12.80 14.16
CA ALA A 53 2.04 12.56 13.35
C ALA A 53 1.18 13.83 13.22
N ALA A 54 0.99 14.57 14.32
CA ALA A 54 0.29 15.87 14.29
C ALA A 54 1.03 16.90 13.44
N ALA A 55 2.36 16.99 13.55
CA ALA A 55 3.18 17.88 12.73
C ALA A 55 3.10 17.54 11.23
N ARG A 56 2.80 16.27 10.88
CA ARG A 56 2.55 15.81 9.50
C ARG A 56 1.09 15.93 9.07
N GLY A 57 0.27 16.67 9.81
CA GLY A 57 -1.10 17.04 9.44
C GLY A 57 -2.16 16.00 9.77
N ILE A 58 -1.87 14.98 10.58
CA ILE A 58 -2.88 14.04 11.07
C ILE A 58 -3.61 14.67 12.24
N SER A 59 -4.95 14.64 12.22
CA SER A 59 -5.76 15.28 13.26
C SER A 59 -5.59 14.60 14.63
N GLN A 60 -5.75 15.39 15.69
CA GLN A 60 -5.76 14.88 17.06
C GLN A 60 -6.83 13.82 17.29
N ARG A 61 -7.96 13.92 16.57
CA ARG A 61 -9.04 12.93 16.60
C ARG A 61 -8.56 11.57 16.08
N ALA A 62 -7.91 11.53 14.92
CA ALA A 62 -7.41 10.29 14.33
C ALA A 62 -6.28 9.69 15.19
N ILE A 63 -5.35 10.53 15.67
CA ILE A 63 -4.26 10.12 16.56
C ILE A 63 -4.84 9.50 17.85
N ALA A 64 -5.76 10.17 18.50
CA ALA A 64 -6.37 9.68 19.74
C ALA A 64 -7.16 8.39 19.51
N SER A 65 -7.97 8.32 18.46
CA SER A 65 -8.78 7.13 18.17
C SER A 65 -7.94 5.90 17.81
N ALA A 66 -6.77 6.10 17.17
CA ALA A 66 -5.92 5.00 16.74
C ALA A 66 -4.85 4.59 17.76
N LEU A 67 -4.27 5.55 18.49
CA LEU A 67 -3.12 5.31 19.35
C LEU A 67 -3.44 5.29 20.85
N SER A 68 -4.72 5.50 21.25
CA SER A 68 -5.11 5.37 22.64
C SER A 68 -5.04 3.91 23.07
N GLY A 69 -4.35 3.66 24.20
CA GLY A 69 -4.22 2.32 24.78
C GLY A 69 -3.32 1.35 23.98
N VAL A 70 -2.62 1.81 22.96
CA VAL A 70 -1.64 1.00 22.23
C VAL A 70 -0.47 0.68 23.17
N SER A 71 -0.14 -0.59 23.29
CA SER A 71 0.94 -1.11 24.14
C SER A 71 1.96 -1.89 23.30
N PHE A 72 3.19 -1.93 23.79
CA PHE A 72 4.27 -2.73 23.21
C PHE A 72 3.95 -4.23 23.22
N ASP A 73 4.35 -4.94 22.17
CA ASP A 73 4.16 -6.38 22.04
C ASP A 73 5.49 -7.10 21.73
N PRO A 74 6.15 -7.66 22.77
CA PRO A 74 7.43 -8.35 22.58
C PRO A 74 7.31 -9.60 21.69
N GLY A 75 6.10 -10.19 21.59
CA GLY A 75 5.85 -11.32 20.71
C GLY A 75 5.93 -10.95 19.23
N ILE A 76 5.58 -9.71 18.87
CA ILE A 76 5.74 -9.18 17.52
C ILE A 76 7.22 -8.98 17.19
N VAL A 77 8.00 -8.38 18.10
CA VAL A 77 9.45 -8.21 17.93
C VAL A 77 10.14 -9.56 17.77
N SER A 78 9.78 -10.55 18.61
CA SER A 78 10.34 -11.90 18.51
C SER A 78 10.06 -12.52 17.14
N ARG A 79 8.88 -12.34 16.57
CA ARG A 79 8.54 -12.81 15.22
C ARG A 79 9.37 -12.11 14.14
N ASP A 80 9.55 -10.80 14.28
CA ASP A 80 10.35 -10.02 13.33
C ASP A 80 11.82 -10.42 13.33
N HIS A 81 12.40 -10.65 14.50
CA HIS A 81 13.78 -11.07 14.65
C HIS A 81 14.00 -12.54 14.28
N ALA A 82 12.98 -13.38 14.42
CA ALA A 82 13.02 -14.80 14.01
C ALA A 82 12.86 -15.01 12.50
N GLN A 83 12.62 -13.96 11.71
CA GLN A 83 12.61 -14.06 10.25
C GLN A 83 13.99 -14.46 9.73
N GLY A 84 14.20 -15.76 9.58
CA GLY A 84 15.36 -16.31 8.90
C GLY A 84 15.28 -16.07 7.39
N VAL A 85 16.42 -16.15 6.73
CA VAL A 85 16.49 -16.21 5.26
C VAL A 85 15.61 -17.38 4.80
N PHE A 86 14.74 -17.12 3.82
CA PHE A 86 13.91 -18.15 3.20
C PHE A 86 14.81 -19.25 2.60
N ARG A 87 14.90 -20.39 3.27
CA ARG A 87 15.86 -21.48 2.93
C ARG A 87 15.24 -22.63 2.13
N GLN A 88 13.92 -22.57 1.87
CA GLN A 88 13.25 -23.64 1.13
C GLN A 88 13.47 -23.48 -0.37
N SER A 89 13.65 -24.63 -1.06
CA SER A 89 13.64 -24.63 -2.52
C SER A 89 12.25 -24.28 -3.05
N PHE A 90 12.17 -23.88 -4.32
CA PHE A 90 10.89 -23.61 -4.98
C PHE A 90 9.98 -24.85 -4.93
N GLU A 91 10.52 -26.04 -5.20
CA GLU A 91 9.76 -27.31 -5.24
C GLU A 91 9.15 -27.63 -3.87
N GLN A 92 9.93 -27.47 -2.81
CA GLN A 92 9.46 -27.70 -1.44
C GLN A 92 8.36 -26.71 -1.05
N PHE A 93 8.55 -25.44 -1.36
CA PHE A 93 7.59 -24.40 -1.03
C PHE A 93 6.32 -24.52 -1.87
N ALA A 94 6.46 -24.61 -3.20
CA ALA A 94 5.34 -24.74 -4.11
C ALA A 94 4.52 -26.01 -3.87
N GLY A 95 5.20 -27.15 -3.64
CA GLY A 95 4.53 -28.44 -3.33
C GLY A 95 3.65 -28.36 -2.07
N ARG A 96 4.07 -27.59 -1.06
CA ARG A 96 3.28 -27.36 0.16
C ARG A 96 2.17 -26.34 -0.06
N MET A 97 2.47 -25.23 -0.76
CA MET A 97 1.56 -24.08 -0.87
C MET A 97 0.52 -24.24 -1.97
N VAL A 98 0.81 -25.00 -3.02
CA VAL A 98 -0.10 -25.22 -4.17
C VAL A 98 -0.66 -26.65 -4.10
N SER A 99 -1.41 -26.93 -3.03
CA SER A 99 -2.06 -28.23 -2.83
C SER A 99 -3.21 -28.45 -3.82
N ALA A 100 -3.58 -29.71 -4.06
CA ALA A 100 -4.73 -30.08 -4.89
C ALA A 100 -6.04 -29.41 -4.40
N ASP A 101 -6.26 -29.34 -3.09
CA ASP A 101 -7.39 -28.69 -2.48
C ASP A 101 -7.41 -27.18 -2.80
N ARG A 102 -6.26 -26.51 -2.66
CA ARG A 102 -6.16 -25.08 -2.97
C ARG A 102 -6.34 -24.78 -4.46
N LEU A 103 -5.84 -25.67 -5.35
CA LEU A 103 -6.10 -25.59 -6.78
C LEU A 103 -7.60 -25.76 -7.09
N GLN A 104 -8.26 -26.73 -6.49
CA GLN A 104 -9.69 -26.98 -6.67
C GLN A 104 -10.54 -25.79 -6.19
N LYS A 105 -10.23 -25.25 -4.99
CA LYS A 105 -10.90 -24.06 -4.45
C LYS A 105 -10.72 -22.86 -5.37
N GLY A 106 -9.48 -22.58 -5.81
CA GLY A 106 -9.16 -21.48 -6.71
C GLY A 106 -9.89 -21.59 -8.05
N ALA A 107 -9.87 -22.77 -8.70
CA ALA A 107 -10.59 -23.01 -9.93
C ALA A 107 -12.11 -22.85 -9.77
N SER A 108 -12.66 -23.29 -8.62
CA SER A 108 -14.07 -23.08 -8.30
C SER A 108 -14.42 -21.60 -8.12
N LEU A 109 -13.55 -20.80 -7.47
CA LEU A 109 -13.74 -19.36 -7.31
C LEU A 109 -13.72 -18.65 -8.66
N LEU A 110 -12.77 -18.97 -9.55
CA LEU A 110 -12.72 -18.43 -10.91
C LEU A 110 -14.01 -18.66 -11.68
N ARG A 111 -14.60 -19.86 -11.60
CA ARG A 111 -15.87 -20.16 -12.27
C ARG A 111 -17.05 -19.43 -11.64
N ARG A 112 -17.18 -19.49 -10.31
CA ARG A 112 -18.33 -18.86 -9.60
C ARG A 112 -18.33 -17.35 -9.67
N GLN A 113 -17.15 -16.73 -9.75
CA GLN A 113 -17.01 -15.27 -9.79
C GLN A 113 -16.45 -14.78 -11.14
N ALA A 114 -16.76 -15.49 -12.22
CA ALA A 114 -16.23 -15.20 -13.56
C ALA A 114 -16.49 -13.73 -13.98
N ALA A 115 -17.68 -13.20 -13.67
CA ALA A 115 -18.03 -11.82 -13.97
C ALA A 115 -17.12 -10.81 -13.22
N LEU A 116 -16.83 -11.06 -11.93
CA LEU A 116 -15.94 -10.23 -11.13
C LEU A 116 -14.52 -10.24 -11.72
N PHE A 117 -13.95 -11.42 -11.95
CA PHE A 117 -12.60 -11.54 -12.48
C PHE A 117 -12.48 -10.96 -13.90
N GLY A 118 -13.49 -11.19 -14.75
CA GLY A 118 -13.55 -10.60 -16.09
C GLY A 118 -13.60 -9.06 -16.06
N GLY A 119 -14.39 -8.48 -15.17
CA GLY A 119 -14.46 -7.03 -14.98
C GLY A 119 -13.15 -6.44 -14.46
N ILE A 120 -12.50 -7.10 -13.50
CA ILE A 120 -11.18 -6.67 -12.98
C ILE A 120 -10.13 -6.75 -14.10
N GLU A 121 -10.09 -7.84 -14.87
CA GLU A 121 -9.16 -8.00 -15.98
C GLU A 121 -9.40 -6.93 -17.06
N GLN A 122 -10.68 -6.65 -17.38
CA GLN A 122 -11.02 -5.59 -18.32
C GLN A 122 -10.52 -4.22 -17.86
N ARG A 123 -10.61 -3.91 -16.56
CA ARG A 123 -10.24 -2.60 -16.01
C ARG A 123 -8.73 -2.45 -15.79
N PHE A 124 -8.07 -3.49 -15.28
CA PHE A 124 -6.67 -3.41 -14.82
C PHE A 124 -5.69 -4.23 -15.66
N GLY A 125 -6.17 -5.16 -16.50
CA GLY A 125 -5.34 -5.98 -17.38
C GLY A 125 -4.72 -7.20 -16.70
N VAL A 126 -5.07 -7.48 -15.42
CA VAL A 126 -4.54 -8.61 -14.65
C VAL A 126 -5.54 -9.76 -14.68
N PRO A 127 -5.16 -10.96 -15.18
CA PRO A 127 -6.08 -12.07 -15.31
C PRO A 127 -6.44 -12.71 -13.97
N GLY A 128 -7.67 -13.23 -13.88
CA GLY A 128 -8.20 -13.87 -12.66
C GLY A 128 -7.28 -14.92 -12.03
N PRO A 129 -6.65 -15.84 -12.79
CA PRO A 129 -5.73 -16.83 -12.24
C PRO A 129 -4.59 -16.24 -11.41
N VAL A 130 -4.03 -15.10 -11.80
CA VAL A 130 -2.97 -14.42 -11.04
C VAL A 130 -3.50 -13.87 -9.71
N LEU A 131 -4.66 -13.23 -9.74
CA LEU A 131 -5.30 -12.68 -8.53
C LEU A 131 -5.68 -13.78 -7.54
N VAL A 132 -6.23 -14.88 -8.03
CA VAL A 132 -6.61 -16.05 -7.21
C VAL A 132 -5.37 -16.73 -6.64
N ALA A 133 -4.26 -16.81 -7.39
CA ALA A 133 -3.01 -17.36 -6.89
C ALA A 133 -2.45 -16.51 -5.72
N ILE A 134 -2.41 -15.20 -5.87
CA ILE A 134 -2.00 -14.28 -4.78
C ILE A 134 -2.94 -14.45 -3.58
N TRP A 135 -4.24 -14.36 -3.79
CA TRP A 135 -5.24 -14.48 -2.72
C TRP A 135 -5.14 -15.81 -1.96
N GLY A 136 -4.94 -16.92 -2.70
CA GLY A 136 -4.74 -18.23 -2.11
C GLY A 136 -3.47 -18.36 -1.27
N LEU A 137 -2.37 -17.76 -1.72
CA LEU A 137 -1.09 -17.80 -1.01
C LEU A 137 -1.08 -16.88 0.22
N GLU A 138 -1.70 -15.70 0.14
CA GLU A 138 -1.71 -14.73 1.24
C GLU A 138 -2.61 -15.16 2.40
N THR A 139 -3.85 -15.56 2.09
CA THR A 139 -4.86 -15.72 3.14
C THR A 139 -5.74 -16.96 3.00
N ASP A 140 -5.38 -17.93 2.14
CA ASP A 140 -6.24 -19.06 1.80
C ASP A 140 -7.65 -18.59 1.37
N PHE A 141 -7.67 -17.67 0.41
CA PHE A 141 -8.89 -17.05 -0.13
C PHE A 141 -9.70 -16.27 0.92
N GLY A 142 -9.02 -15.55 1.79
CA GLY A 142 -9.63 -14.69 2.81
C GLY A 142 -9.99 -15.40 4.12
N VAL A 143 -9.75 -16.71 4.23
CA VAL A 143 -10.04 -17.47 5.46
C VAL A 143 -9.09 -17.12 6.60
N ASN A 144 -7.81 -16.85 6.27
CA ASN A 144 -6.74 -16.62 7.23
C ASN A 144 -6.12 -15.20 7.07
N GLN A 145 -6.92 -14.17 7.23
CA GLN A 145 -6.43 -12.78 7.10
C GLN A 145 -5.50 -12.32 8.23
N GLY A 146 -5.39 -13.10 9.31
CA GLY A 146 -4.67 -12.72 10.51
C GLY A 146 -5.57 -12.07 11.56
N ARG A 147 -5.02 -11.94 12.78
CA ARG A 147 -5.79 -11.43 13.95
C ARG A 147 -5.06 -10.32 14.69
N PHE A 148 -3.87 -9.94 14.23
CA PHE A 148 -3.08 -8.91 14.91
C PHE A 148 -3.69 -7.54 14.65
N PRO A 149 -3.84 -6.70 15.70
CA PRO A 149 -4.22 -5.30 15.53
C PRO A 149 -3.10 -4.57 14.78
N THR A 150 -3.38 -4.12 13.56
CA THR A 150 -2.40 -3.50 12.66
C THR A 150 -1.68 -2.31 13.31
N ILE A 151 -2.40 -1.41 13.97
CA ILE A 151 -1.82 -0.23 14.63
C ILE A 151 -0.84 -0.64 15.73
N ARG A 152 -1.18 -1.63 16.58
CA ARG A 152 -0.30 -2.13 17.63
C ARG A 152 0.95 -2.78 17.07
N SER A 153 0.79 -3.58 16.02
CA SER A 153 1.89 -4.24 15.31
C SER A 153 2.87 -3.22 14.77
N LEU A 154 2.37 -2.23 14.04
CA LEU A 154 3.18 -1.17 13.43
C LEU A 154 3.87 -0.30 14.47
N ALA A 155 3.17 0.11 15.55
CA ALA A 155 3.77 0.88 16.63
C ALA A 155 4.89 0.12 17.33
N THR A 156 4.69 -1.18 17.58
CA THR A 156 5.72 -2.05 18.16
C THR A 156 6.96 -2.14 17.29
N LEU A 157 6.77 -2.39 15.99
CA LEU A 157 7.87 -2.52 15.02
C LEU A 157 8.54 -1.18 14.69
N ALA A 158 7.79 -0.08 14.79
CA ALA A 158 8.31 1.27 14.63
C ALA A 158 9.21 1.69 15.80
N TYR A 159 8.91 1.19 17.01
CA TYR A 159 9.74 1.39 18.19
C TYR A 159 11.00 0.50 18.16
N ASP A 160 10.90 -0.72 17.65
CA ASP A 160 12.05 -1.63 17.49
C ASP A 160 13.04 -1.11 16.43
N CYS A 161 14.35 -1.17 16.74
CA CYS A 161 15.36 -0.52 15.90
C CYS A 161 15.70 -1.27 14.60
N ARG A 162 15.21 -2.49 14.41
CA ARG A 162 15.59 -3.29 13.25
C ARG A 162 15.14 -2.71 11.92
N ARG A 163 13.91 -2.19 11.85
CA ARG A 163 13.29 -1.60 10.65
C ARG A 163 12.42 -0.37 10.99
N SER A 164 12.85 0.40 11.97
CA SER A 164 12.06 1.48 12.56
C SER A 164 11.52 2.48 11.53
N GLU A 165 12.36 3.00 10.64
CA GLU A 165 11.95 3.97 9.62
C GLU A 165 10.81 3.45 8.74
N LEU A 166 10.91 2.19 8.27
CA LEU A 166 9.87 1.55 7.49
C LEU A 166 8.54 1.56 8.25
N PHE A 167 8.56 1.06 9.48
CA PHE A 167 7.33 0.89 10.25
C PHE A 167 6.76 2.20 10.81
N GLN A 168 7.59 3.22 11.04
CA GLN A 168 7.08 4.57 11.32
C GLN A 168 6.32 5.14 10.11
N GLY A 169 6.82 4.93 8.90
CA GLY A 169 6.12 5.29 7.67
C GLY A 169 4.78 4.57 7.54
N GLU A 170 4.76 3.25 7.72
CA GLU A 170 3.54 2.45 7.66
C GLU A 170 2.53 2.82 8.76
N LEU A 171 3.00 3.15 9.97
CA LEU A 171 2.13 3.62 11.06
C LEU A 171 1.50 4.98 10.72
N LEU A 172 2.26 5.91 10.15
CA LEU A 172 1.72 7.20 9.68
C LEU A 172 0.65 6.98 8.59
N ASP A 173 0.90 6.06 7.67
CA ASP A 173 -0.04 5.74 6.61
C ASP A 173 -1.30 5.04 7.15
N ALA A 174 -1.17 4.20 8.17
CA ALA A 174 -2.32 3.64 8.89
C ALA A 174 -3.16 4.74 9.56
N LEU A 175 -2.53 5.74 10.18
CA LEU A 175 -3.25 6.90 10.73
C LEU A 175 -3.97 7.72 9.65
N ARG A 176 -3.38 7.84 8.45
CA ARG A 176 -4.04 8.49 7.30
C ARG A 176 -5.27 7.73 6.82
N ILE A 177 -5.25 6.40 6.86
CA ILE A 177 -6.43 5.58 6.55
C ILE A 177 -7.56 5.86 7.55
N VAL A 178 -7.23 5.93 8.84
CA VAL A 178 -8.19 6.30 9.90
C VAL A 178 -8.70 7.73 9.73
N GLU A 179 -7.82 8.69 9.42
CA GLU A 179 -8.17 10.09 9.17
C GLU A 179 -9.17 10.24 8.02
N ARG A 180 -9.00 9.46 6.95
CA ARG A 180 -9.89 9.47 5.78
C ARG A 180 -11.25 8.81 6.07
N GLY A 181 -11.36 8.07 7.18
CA GLY A 181 -12.56 7.30 7.51
C GLY A 181 -12.75 6.02 6.69
N ASP A 182 -11.71 5.58 5.97
CA ASP A 182 -11.75 4.33 5.18
C ASP A 182 -11.90 3.11 6.10
N MET A 183 -11.19 3.11 7.25
CA MET A 183 -11.30 2.09 8.31
C MET A 183 -11.07 2.71 9.68
N THR A 184 -11.67 2.13 10.70
CA THR A 184 -11.34 2.44 12.10
C THR A 184 -10.13 1.61 12.57
N ALA A 185 -9.40 2.09 13.57
CA ALA A 185 -8.25 1.37 14.09
C ALA A 185 -8.59 -0.04 14.63
N PRO A 186 -9.73 -0.28 15.31
CA PRO A 186 -10.15 -1.64 15.71
C PRO A 186 -10.47 -2.59 14.55
N GLU A 187 -10.94 -2.07 13.42
CA GLU A 187 -11.20 -2.86 12.19
C GLU A 187 -9.90 -3.30 11.52
N MET A 188 -8.83 -2.49 11.63
CA MET A 188 -7.55 -2.78 10.99
C MET A 188 -6.87 -4.00 11.63
N ARG A 189 -7.05 -5.16 11.00
CA ARG A 189 -6.48 -6.43 11.44
C ARG A 189 -5.86 -7.17 10.26
N GLY A 190 -4.80 -7.92 10.56
CA GLY A 190 -4.09 -8.68 9.55
C GLY A 190 -2.99 -9.55 10.13
N ALA A 191 -1.92 -9.76 9.38
CA ALA A 191 -0.74 -10.46 9.87
C ALA A 191 0.06 -9.60 10.87
N TRP A 192 1.08 -10.19 11.43
CA TRP A 192 1.82 -9.62 12.57
C TRP A 192 2.69 -8.39 12.21
N ALA A 193 3.04 -8.18 10.95
CA ALA A 193 3.85 -7.05 10.52
C ALA A 193 3.01 -5.85 10.05
N GLY A 194 1.70 -5.83 10.34
CA GLY A 194 0.83 -4.69 10.09
C GLY A 194 0.11 -4.72 8.75
N GLU A 195 0.13 -5.85 8.07
CA GLU A 195 -0.61 -6.09 6.84
C GLU A 195 -2.12 -6.08 7.08
N ILE A 196 -2.91 -5.82 6.03
CA ILE A 196 -4.36 -5.63 6.12
C ILE A 196 -5.07 -6.52 5.10
N GLY A 197 -6.05 -7.28 5.57
CA GLY A 197 -7.13 -7.88 4.79
C GLY A 197 -6.75 -9.04 3.87
N HIS A 198 -7.58 -9.28 2.88
CA HIS A 198 -7.59 -10.45 2.00
C HIS A 198 -6.26 -10.74 1.29
N THR A 199 -5.52 -9.72 0.91
CA THR A 199 -4.27 -9.84 0.15
C THR A 199 -3.09 -9.17 0.86
N GLN A 200 -3.23 -8.94 2.17
CA GLN A 200 -2.15 -8.53 3.07
C GLN A 200 -1.42 -7.24 2.62
N PHE A 201 -2.20 -6.20 2.34
CA PHE A 201 -1.67 -4.89 1.98
C PHE A 201 -1.04 -4.20 3.18
N LEU A 202 0.15 -3.63 3.00
CA LEU A 202 0.67 -2.62 3.93
C LEU A 202 -0.13 -1.31 3.80
N PRO A 203 -0.22 -0.47 4.86
CA PRO A 203 -0.93 0.80 4.80
C PRO A 203 -0.51 1.73 3.68
N SER A 204 0.78 1.81 3.37
CA SER A 204 1.30 2.59 2.24
C SER A 204 0.75 2.09 0.89
N SER A 205 0.71 0.78 0.70
CA SER A 205 0.12 0.16 -0.49
C SER A 205 -1.38 0.38 -0.55
N TYR A 206 -2.07 0.33 0.59
CA TYR A 206 -3.50 0.66 0.69
C TYR A 206 -3.77 2.08 0.21
N LEU A 207 -3.08 3.09 0.76
CA LEU A 207 -3.29 4.49 0.37
C LEU A 207 -3.07 4.73 -1.12
N LYS A 208 -2.14 4.02 -1.72
CA LYS A 208 -1.73 4.21 -3.11
C LYS A 208 -2.60 3.43 -4.09
N TYR A 209 -3.04 2.23 -3.74
CA TYR A 209 -3.62 1.29 -4.69
C TYR A 209 -5.01 0.78 -4.36
N ALA A 210 -5.52 0.99 -3.13
CA ALA A 210 -6.85 0.55 -2.77
C ALA A 210 -7.93 1.25 -3.60
N VAL A 211 -8.88 0.48 -4.10
CA VAL A 211 -10.02 0.96 -4.89
C VAL A 211 -11.32 0.46 -4.29
N ASP A 212 -12.33 1.27 -4.31
CA ASP A 212 -13.72 0.89 -4.12
C ASP A 212 -14.22 0.32 -5.46
N TYR A 213 -14.26 -0.99 -5.57
CA TYR A 213 -14.61 -1.66 -6.81
C TYR A 213 -16.10 -1.99 -6.89
N ASP A 214 -16.71 -2.31 -5.76
CA ASP A 214 -18.17 -2.59 -5.67
C ASP A 214 -19.01 -1.31 -5.62
N GLY A 215 -18.40 -0.13 -5.48
CA GLY A 215 -19.03 1.17 -5.59
C GLY A 215 -19.87 1.56 -4.35
N ASN A 216 -19.56 0.98 -3.19
CA ASN A 216 -20.29 1.23 -1.95
C ASN A 216 -19.80 2.49 -1.19
N GLY A 217 -18.79 3.20 -1.71
CA GLY A 217 -18.18 4.39 -1.12
C GLY A 217 -17.04 4.10 -0.16
N ARG A 218 -16.65 2.85 0.02
CA ARG A 218 -15.56 2.42 0.92
C ARG A 218 -14.55 1.56 0.15
N ARG A 219 -13.31 1.57 0.59
CA ARG A 219 -12.25 0.66 0.11
C ARG A 219 -12.05 -0.41 1.17
N ASP A 220 -12.85 -1.46 1.14
CA ASP A 220 -12.85 -2.47 2.21
C ASP A 220 -12.05 -3.73 1.81
N LEU A 221 -10.75 -3.73 2.12
CA LEU A 221 -9.89 -4.88 1.81
C LEU A 221 -10.02 -6.02 2.82
N ILE A 222 -10.83 -5.85 3.87
CA ILE A 222 -11.05 -6.83 4.93
C ILE A 222 -12.33 -7.65 4.68
N HIS A 223 -13.43 -7.00 4.28
CA HIS A 223 -14.74 -7.65 4.14
C HIS A 223 -15.19 -7.75 2.68
N SER A 224 -14.64 -6.92 1.76
CA SER A 224 -14.93 -6.97 0.33
C SER A 224 -13.79 -7.65 -0.45
N ALA A 225 -14.03 -8.92 -0.84
CA ALA A 225 -13.09 -9.61 -1.73
C ALA A 225 -12.98 -8.91 -3.10
N ALA A 226 -14.04 -8.23 -3.56
CA ALA A 226 -14.06 -7.49 -4.80
C ALA A 226 -13.07 -6.31 -4.75
N ASP A 227 -13.10 -5.52 -3.67
CA ASP A 227 -12.19 -4.41 -3.45
C ASP A 227 -10.76 -4.88 -3.30
N ALA A 228 -10.54 -5.94 -2.51
CA ALA A 228 -9.21 -6.49 -2.28
C ALA A 228 -8.55 -7.00 -3.58
N LEU A 229 -9.30 -7.77 -4.38
CA LEU A 229 -8.81 -8.33 -5.65
C LEU A 229 -8.58 -7.23 -6.70
N ALA A 230 -9.49 -6.27 -6.79
CA ALA A 230 -9.33 -5.13 -7.69
C ALA A 230 -8.16 -4.21 -7.27
N SER A 231 -7.97 -4.01 -5.96
CA SER A 231 -6.82 -3.28 -5.41
C SER A 231 -5.51 -4.00 -5.71
N THR A 232 -5.48 -5.33 -5.60
CA THR A 232 -4.33 -6.16 -5.99
C THR A 232 -4.03 -6.00 -7.49
N ALA A 233 -5.05 -6.04 -8.34
CA ALA A 233 -4.88 -5.79 -9.77
C ALA A 233 -4.36 -4.36 -10.05
N ASN A 234 -4.88 -3.35 -9.34
CA ASN A 234 -4.41 -1.97 -9.45
C ASN A 234 -2.96 -1.80 -8.99
N TYR A 235 -2.55 -2.50 -7.93
CA TYR A 235 -1.15 -2.57 -7.49
C TYR A 235 -0.25 -3.12 -8.60
N LEU A 236 -0.57 -4.29 -9.14
CA LEU A 236 0.22 -4.91 -10.20
C LEU A 236 0.28 -4.03 -11.46
N LYS A 237 -0.85 -3.41 -11.86
CA LYS A 237 -0.90 -2.43 -12.95
C LYS A 237 0.00 -1.22 -12.65
N GLY A 238 -0.02 -0.70 -11.44
CA GLY A 238 0.81 0.42 -11.00
C GLY A 238 2.31 0.14 -11.06
N TYR A 239 2.70 -1.13 -10.94
CA TYR A 239 4.08 -1.59 -11.12
C TYR A 239 4.40 -2.04 -12.55
N GLY A 240 3.51 -1.80 -13.51
CA GLY A 240 3.78 -2.01 -14.93
C GLY A 240 3.31 -3.35 -15.49
N TRP A 241 2.30 -3.99 -14.87
CA TRP A 241 1.68 -5.19 -15.43
C TRP A 241 1.20 -4.97 -16.87
N ARG A 242 1.56 -5.85 -17.76
CA ARG A 242 1.24 -5.79 -19.20
C ARG A 242 0.17 -6.85 -19.54
N ARG A 243 -0.99 -6.37 -19.93
CA ARG A 243 -2.11 -7.24 -20.36
C ARG A 243 -1.67 -8.21 -21.47
N GLY A 244 -2.10 -9.47 -21.35
CA GLY A 244 -1.84 -10.49 -22.35
C GLY A 244 -0.40 -10.98 -22.46
N GLN A 245 0.52 -10.42 -21.66
CA GLN A 245 1.89 -10.91 -21.60
C GLN A 245 2.02 -12.03 -20.55
N PRO A 246 2.96 -12.97 -20.74
CA PRO A 246 3.20 -14.05 -19.79
C PRO A 246 3.69 -13.51 -18.42
N TRP A 247 3.46 -14.31 -17.39
CA TRP A 247 3.92 -14.05 -16.00
C TRP A 247 4.94 -15.06 -15.49
N THR A 248 5.49 -15.88 -16.40
CA THR A 248 6.52 -16.87 -16.07
C THR A 248 7.87 -16.19 -15.80
N PRO A 249 8.79 -16.85 -15.05
CA PRO A 249 10.14 -16.33 -14.80
C PRO A 249 10.83 -15.83 -16.08
N GLY A 250 11.45 -14.66 -16.01
CA GLY A 250 12.09 -13.98 -17.14
C GLY A 250 11.16 -13.07 -17.95
N SER A 251 9.85 -13.04 -17.69
CA SER A 251 8.93 -12.12 -18.35
C SER A 251 8.82 -10.79 -17.60
N ALA A 252 8.33 -9.75 -18.30
CA ALA A 252 8.08 -8.43 -17.70
C ALA A 252 7.07 -8.50 -16.55
N ASN A 253 6.03 -9.33 -16.64
CA ASN A 253 5.04 -9.48 -15.57
C ASN A 253 5.59 -10.27 -14.38
N PHE A 254 6.60 -11.13 -14.58
CA PHE A 254 7.28 -11.75 -13.45
C PHE A 254 8.05 -10.73 -12.60
N GLU A 255 8.67 -9.73 -13.23
CA GLU A 255 9.33 -8.63 -12.50
C GLU A 255 8.30 -7.81 -11.69
N VAL A 256 7.05 -7.71 -12.15
CA VAL A 256 5.96 -7.11 -11.37
C VAL A 256 5.58 -7.99 -10.18
N LEU A 257 5.56 -9.31 -10.31
CA LEU A 257 5.35 -10.21 -9.17
C LEU A 257 6.45 -10.09 -8.12
N LEU A 258 7.70 -9.79 -8.53
CA LEU A 258 8.79 -9.48 -7.60
C LEU A 258 8.61 -8.12 -6.88
N GLN A 259 7.76 -7.22 -7.37
CA GLN A 259 7.37 -6.03 -6.60
C GLN A 259 6.30 -6.37 -5.54
N TRP A 260 5.44 -7.36 -5.83
CA TRP A 260 4.51 -7.88 -4.84
C TRP A 260 5.24 -8.56 -3.67
N ASN A 261 6.17 -9.44 -3.99
CA ASN A 261 7.01 -10.10 -2.99
C ASN A 261 8.44 -10.29 -3.52
N LYS A 262 9.43 -9.75 -2.80
CA LYS A 262 10.85 -9.79 -3.22
C LYS A 262 11.46 -11.19 -3.22
N SER A 263 10.79 -12.18 -2.61
CA SER A 263 11.27 -13.58 -2.62
C SER A 263 11.06 -14.20 -4.00
N GLN A 264 12.14 -14.59 -4.65
CA GLN A 264 12.11 -15.33 -5.91
C GLN A 264 11.28 -16.62 -5.80
N VAL A 265 11.41 -17.35 -4.68
CA VAL A 265 10.65 -18.58 -4.43
C VAL A 265 9.16 -18.30 -4.35
N TYR A 266 8.78 -17.23 -3.64
CA TYR A 266 7.37 -16.85 -3.50
C TYR A 266 6.77 -16.40 -4.85
N SER A 267 7.46 -15.52 -5.58
CA SER A 267 6.98 -15.02 -6.88
C SER A 267 6.91 -16.12 -7.94
N LYS A 268 7.87 -17.07 -7.95
CA LYS A 268 7.76 -18.29 -8.77
C LYS A 268 6.56 -19.13 -8.40
N THR A 269 6.22 -19.20 -7.11
CA THR A 269 5.06 -19.96 -6.63
C THR A 269 3.75 -19.29 -7.05
N ILE A 270 3.66 -17.93 -7.02
CA ILE A 270 2.51 -17.22 -7.59
C ILE A 270 2.37 -17.57 -9.09
N ALA A 271 3.46 -17.46 -9.86
CA ALA A 271 3.45 -17.71 -11.29
C ALA A 271 3.03 -19.15 -11.61
N TYR A 272 3.59 -20.14 -10.90
CA TYR A 272 3.22 -21.55 -11.02
C TYR A 272 1.75 -21.80 -10.69
N PHE A 273 1.29 -21.31 -9.56
CA PHE A 273 -0.12 -21.48 -9.16
C PHE A 273 -1.08 -20.85 -10.18
N ALA A 274 -0.79 -19.63 -10.64
CA ALA A 274 -1.58 -18.96 -11.67
C ALA A 274 -1.62 -19.77 -12.97
N THR A 275 -0.49 -20.33 -13.41
CA THR A 275 -0.40 -21.17 -14.60
C THR A 275 -1.26 -22.43 -14.46
N ARG A 276 -1.17 -23.13 -13.31
CA ARG A 276 -2.02 -24.30 -13.03
C ARG A 276 -3.52 -23.96 -13.03
N LEU A 277 -3.91 -22.80 -12.48
CA LEU A 277 -5.29 -22.30 -12.50
C LEU A 277 -5.77 -21.92 -13.90
N ALA A 278 -4.87 -21.49 -14.79
CA ALA A 278 -5.17 -21.17 -16.19
C ALA A 278 -5.24 -22.40 -17.10
N GLY A 279 -5.06 -23.62 -16.57
CA GLY A 279 -5.05 -24.88 -17.34
C GLY A 279 -3.70 -25.26 -17.95
N GLY A 280 -2.61 -24.59 -17.55
CA GLY A 280 -1.23 -24.96 -17.91
C GLY A 280 -0.67 -26.06 -17.00
N GLU A 281 0.38 -26.74 -17.48
CA GLU A 281 1.14 -27.74 -16.72
C GLU A 281 2.23 -27.13 -15.83
#